data_d464303bea5a6037e1cf0cfba223767f
#
_entry.id   d464303bea5a6037e1cf0cfba223767f
#
_cell.length_a   1.000
_cell.length_b   1.000
_cell.length_c   1.000
_cell.angle_alpha   90.00
_cell.angle_beta   90.00
_cell.angle_gamma   90.00
#
_symmetry.space_group_name_H-M   'P 1'
#
loop_
_entity.id
_entity.type
_entity.pdbx_description
1 polymer ?
#
loop_
_entity_poly.entity_id
_entity_poly.type
_entity_poly.pdbx_seq_one_letter_code
_entity_poly.pdbx_strand_id
1 'polypeptide(L)'
;MSRSSFARSLAAAAAATALTFSLAACGSDSDADTNADKGTEGNPVTIGVVGIEDYWTTFEQIAEDEGIFVEVTDLADYQVPNRALADGEIDLNQFQHLLFLAQFNVEAGEDLSPIAATAVYPLGVYSQKHDSIDSITGGEIAVPNDPTNLARALLLLQDAGLVELKDGGSAFSTELDVLPSSKVTVTPVDATQTVLALPDVEASVVNNDFLKEAGLTADDAIYADDASSDAARPYINVWVSRAEEKDNEVYSKLVEIYKRAEVQDGVLAASDGTAAIADQDGPTLQGYLDEIQADFEASK
;
A
#
# COMPACT_ATOMS: atom_id res chain seq x y z
N MET A 1 -66.51 -39.06 -26.35
CA MET A 1 -66.66 -39.77 -27.67
C MET A 1 -65.25 -40.01 -28.16
N SER A 2 -64.82 -41.17 -27.93
CA SER A 2 -64.64 -42.33 -28.75
C SER A 2 -63.24 -42.35 -29.40
N ARG A 3 -62.40 -43.23 -28.87
CA ARG A 3 -61.91 -44.52 -29.38
C ARG A 3 -60.95 -44.37 -30.56
N SER A 4 -59.88 -45.03 -30.70
CA SER A 4 -59.27 -46.29 -30.22
C SER A 4 -58.03 -46.53 -31.13
N SER A 5 -56.93 -46.96 -30.55
CA SER A 5 -56.34 -48.28 -30.58
C SER A 5 -55.73 -48.77 -31.89
N PHE A 6 -54.64 -49.50 -31.74
CA PHE A 6 -53.99 -50.65 -32.33
C PHE A 6 -52.62 -50.31 -32.98
N ALA A 7 -51.55 -50.64 -32.38
CA ALA A 7 -50.89 -51.96 -32.20
C ALA A 7 -50.44 -52.66 -33.47
N ARG A 8 -49.17 -52.93 -33.55
CA ARG A 8 -48.41 -54.17 -33.88
C ARG A 8 -47.09 -53.88 -34.56
N SER A 9 -45.99 -54.01 -33.79
CA SER A 9 -45.11 -55.18 -33.80
C SER A 9 -44.58 -55.56 -35.15
N LEU A 10 -43.27 -55.54 -35.41
CA LEU A 10 -42.44 -56.64 -35.76
C LEU A 10 -40.95 -56.30 -35.66
N ALA A 11 -40.23 -57.26 -35.12
CA ALA A 11 -38.82 -57.30 -34.85
C ALA A 11 -37.98 -57.67 -36.10
N ALA A 12 -36.71 -57.28 -36.11
CA ALA A 12 -35.53 -58.02 -36.63
C ALA A 12 -34.28 -57.19 -36.22
N ALA A 13 -33.53 -57.60 -35.31
CA ALA A 13 -32.36 -58.45 -35.31
C ALA A 13 -31.07 -57.80 -35.86
N ALA A 14 -30.15 -57.57 -34.89
CA ALA A 14 -28.71 -57.81 -34.92
C ALA A 14 -27.78 -56.95 -35.80
N ALA A 15 -26.95 -56.16 -35.14
CA ALA A 15 -25.48 -56.29 -35.25
C ALA A 15 -24.82 -55.51 -34.12
N ALA A 16 -24.23 -56.22 -33.23
CA ALA A 16 -23.36 -55.71 -32.20
C ALA A 16 -22.04 -55.22 -32.81
N THR A 17 -21.73 -53.96 -32.64
CA THR A 17 -20.34 -53.51 -32.70
C THR A 17 -20.08 -52.68 -31.46
N ALA A 18 -19.44 -53.30 -30.50
CA ALA A 18 -18.93 -52.69 -29.31
C ALA A 18 -17.74 -51.77 -29.69
N LEU A 19 -17.97 -50.47 -29.73
CA LEU A 19 -16.90 -49.48 -29.59
C LEU A 19 -16.78 -49.16 -28.09
N THR A 20 -15.81 -49.80 -27.46
CA THR A 20 -15.31 -49.38 -26.17
C THR A 20 -14.61 -48.03 -26.33
N PHE A 21 -15.32 -46.95 -26.04
CA PHE A 21 -14.68 -45.70 -25.70
C PHE A 21 -14.15 -45.83 -24.29
N SER A 22 -12.85 -46.10 -24.18
CA SER A 22 -12.09 -45.88 -22.96
C SER A 22 -12.07 -44.38 -22.67
N LEU A 23 -12.96 -43.90 -21.78
CA LEU A 23 -12.73 -42.66 -21.07
C LEU A 23 -11.51 -42.89 -20.17
N ALA A 24 -10.34 -42.51 -20.66
CA ALA A 24 -9.23 -42.19 -19.84
C ALA A 24 -9.64 -40.88 -19.13
N ALA A 25 -10.24 -40.98 -17.94
CA ALA A 25 -10.30 -39.90 -16.99
C ALA A 25 -8.84 -39.70 -16.48
N CYS A 26 -8.07 -38.91 -17.19
CA CYS A 26 -6.95 -38.23 -16.58
C CYS A 26 -7.57 -37.18 -15.66
N GLY A 27 -7.79 -37.57 -14.40
CA GLY A 27 -7.79 -36.64 -13.30
C GLY A 27 -6.33 -36.21 -13.09
N SER A 28 -5.90 -35.22 -13.82
CA SER A 28 -4.84 -34.35 -13.38
C SER A 28 -5.52 -33.27 -12.53
N ASP A 29 -5.44 -33.42 -11.24
CA ASP A 29 -5.36 -32.26 -10.36
C ASP A 29 -4.11 -31.50 -10.87
N SER A 30 -4.30 -30.68 -11.85
CA SER A 30 -3.40 -29.57 -12.10
C SER A 30 -3.80 -28.52 -11.08
N ASP A 31 -3.16 -28.52 -9.94
CA ASP A 31 -2.76 -27.24 -9.37
C ASP A 31 -1.99 -26.57 -10.51
N ALA A 32 -2.70 -25.83 -11.35
CA ALA A 32 -2.08 -24.92 -12.28
C ALA A 32 -1.32 -23.95 -11.41
N ASP A 33 0.00 -24.06 -11.46
CA ASP A 33 0.90 -23.09 -10.86
C ASP A 33 0.57 -21.74 -11.53
N THR A 34 -0.34 -20.98 -10.90
CA THR A 34 -0.86 -19.71 -11.42
C THR A 34 0.26 -18.67 -11.56
N ASN A 35 1.44 -18.97 -11.00
CA ASN A 35 2.65 -18.17 -11.08
C ASN A 35 3.56 -18.50 -12.28
N ALA A 36 3.37 -19.63 -12.98
CA ALA A 36 4.30 -20.07 -14.02
C ALA A 36 4.40 -19.12 -15.24
N ASP A 37 3.39 -18.27 -15.45
CA ASP A 37 3.32 -17.32 -16.56
C ASP A 37 3.21 -15.85 -16.09
N LYS A 38 3.40 -15.57 -14.79
CA LYS A 38 3.33 -14.20 -14.25
C LYS A 38 4.47 -13.34 -14.80
N GLY A 39 4.17 -12.11 -15.18
CA GLY A 39 5.11 -11.18 -15.80
C GLY A 39 5.26 -11.37 -17.31
N THR A 40 4.38 -12.14 -17.97
CA THR A 40 4.30 -12.21 -19.43
C THR A 40 3.34 -11.14 -19.98
N GLU A 41 3.40 -10.84 -21.29
CA GLU A 41 2.50 -9.90 -21.96
C GLU A 41 1.00 -10.26 -21.75
N GLY A 42 0.69 -11.55 -21.70
CA GLY A 42 -0.69 -12.05 -21.49
C GLY A 42 -1.11 -12.14 -20.01
N ASN A 43 -0.17 -12.01 -19.08
CA ASN A 43 -0.38 -12.06 -17.63
C ASN A 43 0.65 -11.17 -16.91
N PRO A 44 0.54 -9.84 -17.04
CA PRO A 44 1.48 -8.91 -16.40
C PRO A 44 1.40 -9.00 -14.87
N VAL A 45 2.45 -8.54 -14.19
CA VAL A 45 2.40 -8.30 -12.74
C VAL A 45 1.63 -7.00 -12.50
N THR A 46 0.54 -7.09 -11.76
CA THR A 46 -0.25 -5.92 -11.38
C THR A 46 0.26 -5.32 -10.06
N ILE A 47 0.56 -4.02 -10.07
CA ILE A 47 1.15 -3.31 -8.93
C ILE A 47 0.22 -2.16 -8.53
N GLY A 48 -0.33 -2.22 -7.31
CA GLY A 48 -1.15 -1.14 -6.76
C GLY A 48 -0.29 -0.09 -6.06
N VAL A 49 -0.49 1.16 -6.45
CA VAL A 49 0.17 2.33 -5.83
C VAL A 49 -0.86 3.37 -5.41
N VAL A 50 -0.46 4.39 -4.66
CA VAL A 50 -1.25 5.58 -4.39
C VAL A 50 -0.42 6.80 -4.80
N GLY A 51 -0.95 7.56 -5.77
CA GLY A 51 -0.19 8.61 -6.47
C GLY A 51 0.78 8.02 -7.50
N ILE A 52 0.58 8.35 -8.79
CA ILE A 52 1.51 7.95 -9.85
C ILE A 52 2.57 9.01 -10.05
N GLU A 53 3.83 8.60 -9.87
CA GLU A 53 5.01 9.40 -10.14
C GLU A 53 5.69 8.99 -11.45
N ASP A 54 6.44 9.91 -12.06
CA ASP A 54 7.03 9.71 -13.39
C ASP A 54 8.04 8.55 -13.44
N TYR A 55 8.66 8.20 -12.30
CA TYR A 55 9.61 7.07 -12.22
C TYR A 55 8.96 5.71 -12.47
N TRP A 56 7.65 5.58 -12.29
CA TRP A 56 6.94 4.34 -12.60
C TRP A 56 7.02 4.02 -14.09
N THR A 57 6.92 5.02 -14.97
CA THR A 57 7.12 4.81 -16.42
C THR A 57 8.54 4.30 -16.73
N THR A 58 9.56 4.83 -16.05
CA THR A 58 10.94 4.34 -16.18
C THR A 58 11.06 2.90 -15.69
N PHE A 59 10.44 2.57 -14.56
CA PHE A 59 10.41 1.22 -14.00
C PHE A 59 9.76 0.22 -14.95
N GLU A 60 8.56 0.54 -15.48
CA GLU A 60 7.84 -0.31 -16.45
C GLU A 60 8.67 -0.57 -17.71
N GLN A 61 9.31 0.47 -18.27
CA GLN A 61 10.15 0.32 -19.45
C GLN A 61 11.36 -0.60 -19.20
N ILE A 62 12.02 -0.46 -18.06
CA ILE A 62 13.17 -1.31 -17.72
C ILE A 62 12.71 -2.76 -17.48
N ALA A 63 11.54 -2.97 -16.86
CA ALA A 63 10.98 -4.30 -16.66
C ALA A 63 10.64 -4.97 -17.99
N GLU A 64 10.03 -4.24 -18.92
CA GLU A 64 9.70 -4.73 -20.27
C GLU A 64 10.98 -5.06 -21.07
N ASP A 65 12.03 -4.22 -21.02
CA ASP A 65 13.31 -4.48 -21.67
C ASP A 65 13.98 -5.76 -21.14
N GLU A 66 13.67 -6.20 -19.94
CA GLU A 66 14.07 -7.49 -19.34
C GLU A 66 13.08 -8.63 -19.56
N GLY A 67 12.00 -8.36 -20.29
CA GLY A 67 10.97 -9.35 -20.62
C GLY A 67 9.96 -9.60 -19.50
N ILE A 68 9.83 -8.67 -18.54
CA ILE A 68 8.84 -8.71 -17.47
C ILE A 68 7.82 -7.61 -17.72
N PHE A 69 6.59 -8.02 -18.01
CA PHE A 69 5.48 -7.09 -18.21
C PHE A 69 4.83 -6.77 -16.87
N VAL A 70 4.62 -5.49 -16.63
CA VAL A 70 3.99 -4.97 -15.41
C VAL A 70 2.86 -4.01 -15.77
N GLU A 71 1.90 -3.87 -14.88
CA GLU A 71 0.83 -2.89 -14.96
C GLU A 71 0.73 -2.16 -13.63
N VAL A 72 1.15 -0.89 -13.60
CA VAL A 72 1.08 -0.04 -12.41
C VAL A 72 -0.26 0.69 -12.40
N THR A 73 -1.03 0.51 -11.33
CA THR A 73 -2.36 1.09 -11.18
C THR A 73 -2.43 1.99 -9.95
N ASP A 74 -2.84 3.24 -10.16
CA ASP A 74 -3.17 4.17 -9.06
C ASP A 74 -4.52 3.79 -8.45
N LEU A 75 -4.52 3.46 -7.18
CA LEU A 75 -5.72 3.13 -6.42
C LEU A 75 -6.25 4.33 -5.61
N ALA A 76 -5.58 5.48 -5.73
CA ALA A 76 -6.00 6.81 -5.28
C ALA A 76 -6.25 6.99 -3.77
N ASP A 77 -6.38 5.92 -2.99
CA ASP A 77 -6.75 5.94 -1.57
C ASP A 77 -6.02 4.84 -0.81
N TYR A 78 -5.52 5.15 0.40
CA TYR A 78 -4.77 4.21 1.25
C TYR A 78 -5.59 3.00 1.73
N GLN A 79 -6.92 3.07 1.73
CA GLN A 79 -7.78 1.98 2.21
C GLN A 79 -7.93 0.83 1.21
N VAL A 80 -7.54 1.05 -0.06
CA VAL A 80 -7.83 0.11 -1.15
C VAL A 80 -6.72 -0.94 -1.36
N PRO A 81 -5.40 -0.57 -1.46
CA PRO A 81 -4.40 -1.49 -2.01
C PRO A 81 -4.18 -2.78 -1.22
N ASN A 82 -4.21 -2.72 0.13
CA ASN A 82 -4.02 -3.93 0.94
C ASN A 82 -5.17 -4.92 0.79
N ARG A 83 -6.41 -4.41 0.68
CA ARG A 83 -7.56 -5.27 0.43
C ARG A 83 -7.50 -5.88 -0.96
N ALA A 84 -7.19 -5.09 -1.99
CA ALA A 84 -7.02 -5.57 -3.35
C ALA A 84 -5.91 -6.64 -3.46
N LEU A 85 -4.81 -6.49 -2.71
CA LEU A 85 -3.74 -7.47 -2.64
C LEU A 85 -4.19 -8.77 -1.96
N ALA A 86 -4.85 -8.67 -0.80
CA ALA A 86 -5.36 -9.83 -0.06
C ALA A 86 -6.42 -10.61 -0.85
N ASP A 87 -7.28 -9.89 -1.57
CA ASP A 87 -8.34 -10.49 -2.41
C ASP A 87 -7.80 -11.02 -3.77
N GLY A 88 -6.50 -10.81 -4.07
CA GLY A 88 -5.85 -11.27 -5.31
C GLY A 88 -6.21 -10.46 -6.55
N GLU A 89 -6.73 -9.23 -6.39
CA GLU A 89 -7.04 -8.32 -7.49
C GLU A 89 -5.78 -7.65 -8.05
N ILE A 90 -4.73 -7.54 -7.24
CA ILE A 90 -3.39 -7.12 -7.61
C ILE A 90 -2.36 -8.12 -7.07
N ASP A 91 -1.15 -8.10 -7.61
CA ASP A 91 -0.07 -9.02 -7.24
C ASP A 91 0.87 -8.45 -6.19
N LEU A 92 1.14 -7.16 -6.27
CA LEU A 92 2.01 -6.41 -5.38
C LEU A 92 1.37 -5.07 -5.05
N ASN A 93 1.75 -4.49 -3.92
CA ASN A 93 1.55 -3.06 -3.70
C ASN A 93 2.84 -2.36 -3.23
N GLN A 94 2.92 -1.07 -3.51
CA GLN A 94 3.98 -0.18 -3.03
C GLN A 94 3.36 1.20 -2.79
N PHE A 95 2.92 1.48 -1.56
CA PHE A 95 2.30 2.76 -1.17
C PHE A 95 2.42 3.02 0.34
N GLN A 96 2.77 2.02 1.14
CA GLN A 96 2.61 2.00 2.58
C GLN A 96 3.91 1.78 3.33
N HIS A 97 3.94 2.23 4.56
CA HIS A 97 5.00 1.94 5.51
C HIS A 97 4.66 0.75 6.44
N LEU A 98 5.66 0.21 7.13
CA LEU A 98 5.54 -0.99 7.97
C LEU A 98 4.46 -0.88 9.04
N LEU A 99 4.30 0.27 9.69
CA LEU A 99 3.27 0.46 10.73
C LEU A 99 1.85 0.35 10.15
N PHE A 100 1.63 0.88 8.93
CA PHE A 100 0.35 0.77 8.23
C PHE A 100 0.04 -0.68 7.85
N LEU A 101 1.04 -1.40 7.31
CA LEU A 101 0.92 -2.82 7.01
C LEU A 101 0.62 -3.66 8.28
N ALA A 102 1.33 -3.38 9.37
CA ALA A 102 1.12 -4.06 10.66
C ALA A 102 -0.32 -3.90 11.16
N GLN A 103 -0.84 -2.67 11.13
CA GLN A 103 -2.21 -2.41 11.52
C GLN A 103 -3.20 -3.19 10.64
N PHE A 104 -3.04 -3.13 9.32
CA PHE A 104 -3.92 -3.85 8.40
C PHE A 104 -3.92 -5.35 8.69
N ASN A 105 -2.76 -5.98 8.79
CA ASN A 105 -2.66 -7.42 9.06
C ASN A 105 -3.36 -7.81 10.35
N VAL A 106 -3.13 -7.07 11.44
CA VAL A 106 -3.74 -7.37 12.75
C VAL A 106 -5.24 -7.11 12.78
N GLU A 107 -5.74 -6.08 12.09
CA GLU A 107 -7.16 -5.73 12.10
C GLU A 107 -7.99 -6.58 11.13
N ALA A 108 -7.45 -6.87 9.96
CA ALA A 108 -8.09 -7.69 8.94
C ALA A 108 -7.90 -9.21 9.18
N GLY A 109 -6.90 -9.59 10.00
CA GLY A 109 -6.52 -11.00 10.20
C GLY A 109 -5.81 -11.58 8.98
N GLU A 110 -5.06 -10.73 8.27
CA GLU A 110 -4.28 -11.08 7.08
C GLU A 110 -2.79 -11.24 7.44
N ASP A 111 -2.00 -11.76 6.50
CA ASP A 111 -0.57 -12.02 6.66
C ASP A 111 0.27 -11.47 5.49
N LEU A 112 -0.14 -10.33 4.93
CA LEU A 112 0.62 -9.68 3.86
C LEU A 112 2.08 -9.44 4.32
N SER A 113 3.03 -9.73 3.43
CA SER A 113 4.46 -9.78 3.76
C SER A 113 5.26 -8.71 3.03
N PRO A 114 6.13 -7.95 3.71
CA PRO A 114 7.06 -7.03 3.07
C PRO A 114 8.19 -7.82 2.40
N ILE A 115 8.47 -7.52 1.13
CA ILE A 115 9.53 -8.21 0.36
C ILE A 115 10.77 -7.37 0.16
N ALA A 116 10.67 -6.04 0.21
CA ALA A 116 11.80 -5.11 0.13
C ALA A 116 11.43 -3.74 0.67
N ALA A 117 12.40 -3.01 1.22
CA ALA A 117 12.28 -1.60 1.53
C ALA A 117 12.39 -0.74 0.26
N THR A 118 11.81 0.46 0.33
CA THR A 118 11.94 1.49 -0.71
C THR A 118 12.54 2.78 -0.15
N ALA A 119 11.80 3.53 0.63
CA ALA A 119 12.26 4.78 1.22
C ALA A 119 11.45 5.12 2.47
N VAL A 120 11.95 6.09 3.25
CA VAL A 120 11.15 6.83 4.21
C VAL A 120 10.93 8.23 3.64
N TYR A 121 9.69 8.66 3.57
CA TYR A 121 9.31 10.02 3.17
C TYR A 121 9.06 10.85 4.43
N PRO A 122 9.60 12.07 4.53
CA PRO A 122 9.24 12.98 5.62
C PRO A 122 7.74 13.26 5.60
N LEU A 123 7.12 13.28 6.78
CA LEU A 123 5.77 13.79 6.93
C LEU A 123 5.85 15.29 7.19
N GLY A 124 5.17 16.10 6.37
CA GLY A 124 5.29 17.56 6.39
C GLY A 124 4.05 18.27 6.92
N VAL A 125 4.28 19.43 7.55
CA VAL A 125 3.25 20.42 7.89
C VAL A 125 3.29 21.53 6.85
N TYR A 126 2.16 21.79 6.21
CA TYR A 126 2.01 22.78 5.14
C TYR A 126 1.01 23.85 5.56
N SER A 127 1.20 25.07 5.08
CA SER A 127 0.28 26.19 5.37
C SER A 127 0.19 27.15 4.21
N GLN A 128 -1.01 27.70 4.00
CA GLN A 128 -1.24 28.84 3.09
C GLN A 128 -1.32 30.16 3.84
N LYS A 129 -1.27 30.14 5.19
CA LYS A 129 -1.45 31.30 6.05
C LYS A 129 -0.17 31.67 6.83
N HIS A 130 0.75 30.74 6.96
CA HIS A 130 1.94 30.87 7.80
C HIS A 130 3.21 30.46 7.04
N ASP A 131 4.26 31.26 7.16
CA ASP A 131 5.58 30.99 6.57
C ASP A 131 6.52 30.19 7.52
N SER A 132 6.09 29.95 8.75
CA SER A 132 6.86 29.17 9.74
C SER A 132 5.96 28.57 10.80
N ILE A 133 6.38 27.44 11.35
CA ILE A 133 5.66 26.73 12.41
C ILE A 133 5.48 27.57 13.66
N ASP A 134 6.48 28.40 14.02
CA ASP A 134 6.47 29.27 15.21
C ASP A 134 5.41 30.39 15.14
N SER A 135 4.92 30.72 13.95
CA SER A 135 3.88 31.75 13.74
C SER A 135 2.48 31.23 14.07
N ILE A 136 2.30 29.91 14.20
CA ILE A 136 1.02 29.30 14.56
C ILE A 136 0.84 29.37 16.08
N THR A 137 -0.10 30.19 16.53
CA THR A 137 -0.37 30.43 17.96
C THR A 137 -1.72 29.91 18.44
N GLY A 138 -2.51 29.31 17.54
CA GLY A 138 -3.84 28.79 17.82
C GLY A 138 -4.53 28.36 16.52
N GLY A 139 -5.79 27.98 16.61
CA GLY A 139 -6.62 27.57 15.47
C GLY A 139 -6.62 26.07 15.26
N GLU A 140 -6.91 25.64 14.06
CA GLU A 140 -7.17 24.25 13.68
C GLU A 140 -6.12 23.76 12.70
N ILE A 141 -5.65 22.52 12.88
CA ILE A 141 -4.75 21.83 11.96
C ILE A 141 -5.44 20.54 11.48
N ALA A 142 -5.53 20.38 10.16
CA ALA A 142 -6.02 19.14 9.57
C ALA A 142 -4.90 18.08 9.60
N VAL A 143 -5.28 16.84 9.90
CA VAL A 143 -4.35 15.68 9.97
C VAL A 143 -5.00 14.47 9.30
N PRO A 144 -4.23 13.50 8.78
CA PRO A 144 -4.78 12.24 8.27
C PRO A 144 -5.62 11.52 9.34
N ASN A 145 -6.68 10.83 8.94
CA ASN A 145 -7.58 10.11 9.87
C ASN A 145 -7.28 8.61 9.96
N ASP A 146 -6.43 8.06 9.10
CA ASP A 146 -5.97 6.69 9.29
C ASP A 146 -5.11 6.63 10.56
N PRO A 147 -5.30 5.59 11.42
CA PRO A 147 -4.73 5.62 12.76
C PRO A 147 -3.22 5.78 12.80
N THR A 148 -2.49 5.24 11.83
CA THR A 148 -1.03 5.25 11.83
C THR A 148 -0.45 6.59 11.42
N ASN A 149 -0.99 7.23 10.38
CA ASN A 149 -0.58 8.58 9.99
C ASN A 149 -1.15 9.65 10.95
N LEU A 150 -2.35 9.43 11.54
CA LEU A 150 -2.85 10.28 12.62
C LEU A 150 -1.86 10.31 13.79
N ALA A 151 -1.46 9.15 14.30
CA ALA A 151 -0.52 9.09 15.41
C ALA A 151 0.82 9.75 15.07
N ARG A 152 1.36 9.52 13.86
CA ARG A 152 2.59 10.16 13.37
C ARG A 152 2.42 11.67 13.27
N ALA A 153 1.29 12.16 12.75
CA ALA A 153 1.00 13.60 12.67
C ALA A 153 0.91 14.24 14.06
N LEU A 154 0.30 13.57 15.03
CA LEU A 154 0.23 14.06 16.40
C LEU A 154 1.62 14.16 17.05
N LEU A 155 2.48 13.15 16.84
CA LEU A 155 3.87 13.17 17.31
C LEU A 155 4.67 14.30 16.65
N LEU A 156 4.50 14.50 15.34
CA LEU A 156 5.11 15.60 14.58
C LEU A 156 4.69 16.97 15.14
N LEU A 157 3.39 17.17 15.37
CA LEU A 157 2.86 18.41 15.92
C LEU A 157 3.28 18.63 17.38
N GLN A 158 3.51 17.56 18.16
CA GLN A 158 4.06 17.64 19.49
C GLN A 158 5.53 18.07 19.45
N ASP A 159 6.34 17.50 18.56
CA ASP A 159 7.74 17.89 18.36
C ASP A 159 7.85 19.35 17.91
N ALA A 160 6.94 19.81 17.06
CA ALA A 160 6.78 21.21 16.66
C ALA A 160 6.28 22.13 17.79
N GLY A 161 5.91 21.59 18.95
CA GLY A 161 5.42 22.33 20.12
C GLY A 161 4.03 22.95 19.93
N LEU A 162 3.20 22.39 19.03
CA LEU A 162 1.84 22.83 18.77
C LEU A 162 0.78 22.04 19.54
N VAL A 163 1.05 20.77 19.84
CA VAL A 163 0.19 19.93 20.68
C VAL A 163 0.98 19.35 21.86
N GLU A 164 0.26 18.97 22.90
CA GLU A 164 0.75 18.17 24.01
C GLU A 164 -0.07 16.90 24.07
N LEU A 165 0.58 15.73 24.11
CA LEU A 165 -0.08 14.44 24.14
C LEU A 165 -0.04 13.84 25.55
N LYS A 166 -1.11 13.15 25.91
CA LYS A 166 -1.18 12.39 27.14
C LYS A 166 -0.05 11.37 27.19
N ASP A 167 0.59 11.26 28.34
CA ASP A 167 1.72 10.35 28.62
C ASP A 167 2.90 10.47 27.63
N GLY A 168 3.00 11.61 26.90
CA GLY A 168 4.06 11.88 25.91
C GLY A 168 3.77 11.36 24.51
N GLY A 169 2.64 10.72 24.29
CA GLY A 169 2.25 10.16 23.00
C GLY A 169 2.96 8.85 22.63
N SER A 170 2.47 8.20 21.60
CA SER A 170 3.02 6.96 21.02
C SER A 170 2.62 6.83 19.56
N ALA A 171 3.13 5.82 18.88
CA ALA A 171 2.71 5.44 17.50
C ALA A 171 1.23 4.98 17.40
N PHE A 172 0.51 4.94 18.51
CA PHE A 172 -0.90 4.55 18.62
C PHE A 172 -1.77 5.65 19.22
N SER A 173 -1.24 6.88 19.35
CA SER A 173 -1.98 8.04 19.86
C SER A 173 -3.13 8.42 18.93
N THR A 174 -4.22 8.89 19.53
CA THR A 174 -5.41 9.37 18.83
C THR A 174 -5.66 10.84 19.13
N GLU A 175 -6.60 11.49 18.46
CA GLU A 175 -7.01 12.85 18.75
C GLU A 175 -7.53 13.03 20.19
N LEU A 176 -7.96 11.95 20.85
CA LEU A 176 -8.41 11.96 22.24
C LEU A 176 -7.25 12.10 23.25
N ASP A 177 -6.03 11.85 22.79
CA ASP A 177 -4.82 12.01 23.60
C ASP A 177 -4.27 13.45 23.56
N VAL A 178 -4.84 14.32 22.72
CA VAL A 178 -4.46 15.73 22.65
C VAL A 178 -4.95 16.46 23.89
N LEU A 179 -4.02 17.02 24.69
CA LEU A 179 -4.36 17.69 25.94
C LEU A 179 -4.96 19.09 25.68
N PRO A 180 -5.87 19.56 26.56
CA PRO A 180 -6.45 20.90 26.46
C PRO A 180 -5.44 22.05 26.58
N SER A 181 -4.21 21.79 27.03
CA SER A 181 -3.10 22.73 27.09
C SER A 181 -2.43 22.97 25.74
N SER A 182 -2.76 22.17 24.70
CA SER A 182 -2.24 22.32 23.35
C SER A 182 -2.56 23.71 22.78
N LYS A 183 -1.67 24.24 21.93
CA LYS A 183 -1.85 25.56 21.29
C LYS A 183 -2.95 25.51 20.21
N VAL A 184 -3.10 24.37 19.53
CA VAL A 184 -4.02 24.17 18.42
C VAL A 184 -4.98 23.03 18.71
N THR A 185 -6.09 22.98 17.96
CA THR A 185 -6.95 21.80 17.85
C THR A 185 -6.58 21.02 16.60
N VAL A 186 -6.78 19.70 16.61
CA VAL A 186 -6.56 18.84 15.44
C VAL A 186 -7.90 18.33 14.90
N THR A 187 -8.01 18.28 13.58
CA THR A 187 -9.19 17.74 12.89
C THR A 187 -8.74 16.62 11.96
N PRO A 188 -9.02 15.35 12.32
CA PRO A 188 -8.77 14.22 11.45
C PRO A 188 -9.68 14.27 10.21
N VAL A 189 -9.08 14.20 9.02
CA VAL A 189 -9.75 14.11 7.73
C VAL A 189 -9.11 13.01 6.91
N ASP A 190 -9.79 12.52 5.88
CA ASP A 190 -9.17 11.57 4.95
C ASP A 190 -7.85 12.14 4.42
N ALA A 191 -6.82 11.27 4.24
CA ALA A 191 -5.49 11.71 3.82
C ALA A 191 -5.53 12.50 2.50
N THR A 192 -6.41 12.10 1.56
CA THR A 192 -6.66 12.82 0.30
C THR A 192 -7.26 14.21 0.49
N GLN A 193 -7.90 14.46 1.63
CA GLN A 193 -8.57 15.73 1.94
C GLN A 193 -7.66 16.71 2.68
N THR A 194 -6.49 16.26 3.17
CA THR A 194 -5.59 17.11 3.94
C THR A 194 -5.09 18.32 3.16
N VAL A 195 -4.74 18.15 1.88
CA VAL A 195 -4.36 19.26 0.98
C VAL A 195 -5.52 20.19 0.68
N LEU A 196 -6.74 19.66 0.58
CA LEU A 196 -7.94 20.46 0.27
C LEU A 196 -8.40 21.30 1.47
N ALA A 197 -8.03 20.91 2.69
CA ALA A 197 -8.31 21.66 3.90
C ALA A 197 -7.45 22.92 4.07
N LEU A 198 -6.30 23.02 3.39
CA LEU A 198 -5.32 24.10 3.56
C LEU A 198 -5.89 25.52 3.53
N PRO A 199 -6.86 25.89 2.65
CA PRO A 199 -7.43 27.24 2.65
C PRO A 199 -8.21 27.58 3.92
N ASP A 200 -8.79 26.58 4.58
CA ASP A 200 -9.74 26.75 5.68
C ASP A 200 -9.07 26.67 7.06
N VAL A 201 -7.99 25.87 7.21
CA VAL A 201 -7.26 25.63 8.46
C VAL A 201 -6.01 26.51 8.58
N GLU A 202 -5.35 26.50 9.73
CA GLU A 202 -4.07 27.22 9.92
C GLU A 202 -2.91 26.48 9.24
N ALA A 203 -2.93 25.14 9.27
CA ALA A 203 -1.99 24.27 8.58
C ALA A 203 -2.62 22.89 8.39
N SER A 204 -1.99 22.07 7.57
CA SER A 204 -2.37 20.68 7.37
C SER A 204 -1.13 19.79 7.38
N VAL A 205 -1.24 18.61 7.99
CA VAL A 205 -0.22 17.56 7.86
C VAL A 205 -0.57 16.74 6.62
N VAL A 206 0.36 16.67 5.66
CA VAL A 206 0.10 16.08 4.35
C VAL A 206 1.14 15.00 4.05
N ASN A 207 0.67 13.83 3.64
CA ASN A 207 1.54 12.76 3.16
C ASN A 207 2.10 13.07 1.76
N ASN A 208 3.32 12.60 1.49
CA ASN A 208 4.06 12.87 0.25
C ASN A 208 3.25 12.57 -1.02
N ASP A 209 2.48 11.48 -1.03
CA ASP A 209 1.73 11.02 -2.20
C ASP A 209 0.66 12.01 -2.71
N PHE A 210 0.25 12.98 -1.88
CA PHE A 210 -0.78 13.96 -2.22
C PHE A 210 -0.24 15.35 -2.55
N LEU A 211 1.08 15.57 -2.51
CA LEU A 211 1.68 16.89 -2.73
C LEU A 211 1.60 17.31 -4.20
N LYS A 212 1.98 16.42 -5.12
CA LYS A 212 2.05 16.71 -6.56
C LYS A 212 0.74 17.21 -7.14
N GLU A 213 -0.38 16.54 -6.82
CA GLU A 213 -1.71 16.93 -7.31
C GLU A 213 -2.16 18.28 -6.75
N ALA A 214 -1.69 18.64 -5.55
CA ALA A 214 -1.94 19.93 -4.94
C ALA A 214 -1.01 21.06 -5.45
N GLY A 215 -0.03 20.70 -6.28
CA GLY A 215 1.02 21.63 -6.73
C GLY A 215 1.97 22.06 -5.64
N LEU A 216 2.11 21.24 -4.59
CA LEU A 216 3.06 21.40 -3.50
C LEU A 216 4.28 20.51 -3.72
N THR A 217 5.37 20.90 -3.08
CA THR A 217 6.63 20.16 -3.02
C THR A 217 7.00 19.90 -1.57
N ALA A 218 7.94 18.98 -1.33
CA ALA A 218 8.44 18.74 0.02
C ALA A 218 9.10 19.99 0.65
N ASP A 219 9.69 20.85 -0.19
CA ASP A 219 10.33 22.11 0.24
C ASP A 219 9.32 23.18 0.71
N ASP A 220 8.03 23.05 0.40
CA ASP A 220 6.98 23.95 0.89
C ASP A 220 6.57 23.66 2.34
N ALA A 221 7.06 22.58 2.94
CA ALA A 221 6.78 22.25 4.33
C ALA A 221 7.37 23.29 5.29
N ILE A 222 6.54 23.84 6.18
CA ILE A 222 7.00 24.75 7.25
C ILE A 222 7.59 23.98 8.45
N TYR A 223 7.39 22.68 8.51
CA TYR A 223 7.98 21.73 9.46
C TYR A 223 7.85 20.30 8.91
N ALA A 224 8.80 19.42 9.23
CA ALA A 224 8.75 18.00 8.84
C ALA A 224 9.50 17.14 9.85
N ASP A 225 9.17 15.84 9.92
CA ASP A 225 9.95 14.87 10.68
C ASP A 225 11.25 14.49 9.95
N ASP A 226 12.19 13.88 10.68
CA ASP A 226 13.48 13.43 10.13
C ASP A 226 13.37 11.97 9.64
N ALA A 227 13.22 11.82 8.32
CA ALA A 227 13.16 10.52 7.65
C ALA A 227 14.43 9.65 7.83
N SER A 228 15.56 10.25 8.22
CA SER A 228 16.84 9.56 8.43
C SER A 228 17.07 9.08 9.87
N SER A 229 16.18 9.43 10.79
CA SER A 229 16.30 9.08 12.20
C SER A 229 15.98 7.60 12.48
N ASP A 230 16.53 7.05 13.57
CA ASP A 230 16.18 5.70 14.04
C ASP A 230 14.68 5.57 14.39
N ALA A 231 14.04 6.68 14.77
CA ALA A 231 12.60 6.74 15.05
C ALA A 231 11.74 6.57 13.80
N ALA A 232 12.32 6.74 12.61
CA ALA A 232 11.62 6.59 11.35
C ALA A 232 11.47 5.12 10.89
N ARG A 233 12.07 4.14 11.61
CA ARG A 233 11.99 2.70 11.27
C ARG A 233 10.56 2.19 11.01
N PRO A 234 9.53 2.52 11.79
CA PRO A 234 8.16 2.08 11.54
C PRO A 234 7.55 2.67 10.25
N TYR A 235 8.15 3.73 9.73
CA TYR A 235 7.71 4.46 8.54
C TYR A 235 8.51 4.13 7.29
N ILE A 236 9.34 3.06 7.32
CA ILE A 236 9.96 2.52 6.10
C ILE A 236 8.87 2.02 5.17
N ASN A 237 8.79 2.59 3.97
CA ASN A 237 7.90 2.14 2.91
C ASN A 237 8.42 0.86 2.28
N VAL A 238 7.50 0.01 1.86
CA VAL A 238 7.82 -1.37 1.48
C VAL A 238 7.07 -1.83 0.23
N TRP A 239 7.69 -2.71 -0.53
CA TRP A 239 7.02 -3.62 -1.44
C TRP A 239 6.36 -4.72 -0.64
N VAL A 240 5.10 -5.02 -0.96
CA VAL A 240 4.31 -6.02 -0.24
C VAL A 240 3.69 -7.01 -1.22
N SER A 241 3.73 -8.28 -0.85
CA SER A 241 3.05 -9.39 -1.53
C SER A 241 2.17 -10.17 -0.56
N ARG A 242 1.37 -11.10 -1.07
CA ARG A 242 0.79 -12.18 -0.26
C ARG A 242 1.92 -13.03 0.32
N ALA A 243 1.73 -13.59 1.52
CA ALA A 243 2.78 -14.34 2.23
C ALA A 243 3.30 -15.56 1.46
N GLU A 244 2.41 -16.28 0.77
CA GLU A 244 2.74 -17.44 -0.05
C GLU A 244 3.54 -17.10 -1.32
N GLU A 245 3.54 -15.83 -1.72
CA GLU A 245 4.20 -15.36 -2.95
C GLU A 245 5.47 -14.53 -2.68
N LYS A 246 5.83 -14.32 -1.42
CA LYS A 246 6.98 -13.47 -1.04
C LYS A 246 8.33 -13.89 -1.65
N ASP A 247 8.47 -15.16 -1.99
CA ASP A 247 9.68 -15.74 -2.57
C ASP A 247 9.57 -15.88 -4.10
N ASN A 248 8.61 -15.23 -4.75
CA ASN A 248 8.42 -15.26 -6.21
C ASN A 248 9.62 -14.62 -6.92
N GLU A 249 10.23 -15.37 -7.85
CA GLU A 249 11.42 -14.93 -8.57
C GLU A 249 11.17 -13.69 -9.46
N VAL A 250 9.96 -13.54 -10.01
CA VAL A 250 9.59 -12.37 -10.82
C VAL A 250 9.50 -11.13 -9.93
N TYR A 251 8.90 -11.24 -8.73
CA TYR A 251 8.82 -10.13 -7.79
C TYR A 251 10.20 -9.71 -7.29
N SER A 252 11.08 -10.68 -7.03
CA SER A 252 12.48 -10.41 -6.65
C SER A 252 13.22 -9.61 -7.74
N LYS A 253 13.02 -9.95 -9.01
CA LYS A 253 13.59 -9.20 -10.15
C LYS A 253 13.01 -7.79 -10.26
N LEU A 254 11.71 -7.60 -10.05
CA LEU A 254 11.10 -6.28 -10.04
C LEU A 254 11.67 -5.40 -8.91
N VAL A 255 11.92 -5.96 -7.74
CA VAL A 255 12.62 -5.27 -6.65
C VAL A 255 14.05 -4.88 -7.06
N GLU A 256 14.79 -5.77 -7.75
CA GLU A 256 16.13 -5.44 -8.27
C GLU A 256 16.10 -4.31 -9.31
N ILE A 257 15.10 -4.29 -10.18
CA ILE A 257 14.87 -3.22 -11.16
C ILE A 257 14.56 -1.91 -10.45
N TYR A 258 13.68 -1.94 -9.44
CA TYR A 258 13.34 -0.75 -8.66
C TYR A 258 14.55 -0.13 -7.95
N LYS A 259 15.54 -0.94 -7.56
CA LYS A 259 16.79 -0.48 -6.92
C LYS A 259 17.83 0.09 -7.91
N ARG A 260 17.55 0.12 -9.21
CA ARG A 260 18.49 0.72 -10.19
C ARG A 260 18.53 2.24 -10.06
N ALA A 261 19.68 2.81 -10.38
CA ALA A 261 19.90 4.24 -10.26
C ALA A 261 18.86 5.07 -11.01
N GLU A 262 18.47 4.62 -12.21
CA GLU A 262 17.50 5.33 -13.06
C GLU A 262 16.12 5.46 -12.38
N VAL A 263 15.69 4.45 -11.63
CA VAL A 263 14.42 4.48 -10.88
C VAL A 263 14.61 5.25 -9.57
N GLN A 264 15.72 4.99 -8.85
CA GLN A 264 16.00 5.63 -7.56
C GLN A 264 16.21 7.15 -7.69
N ASP A 265 16.85 7.60 -8.78
CA ASP A 265 16.98 9.03 -9.08
C ASP A 265 15.58 9.66 -9.29
N GLY A 266 14.65 8.92 -9.89
CA GLY A 266 13.26 9.34 -10.03
C GLY A 266 12.50 9.39 -8.70
N VAL A 267 12.71 8.43 -7.81
CA VAL A 267 12.14 8.43 -6.43
C VAL A 267 12.62 9.66 -5.65
N LEU A 268 13.92 9.95 -5.72
CA LEU A 268 14.48 11.14 -5.09
C LEU A 268 13.96 12.42 -5.72
N ALA A 269 13.81 12.47 -7.05
CA ALA A 269 13.25 13.63 -7.73
C ALA A 269 11.78 13.88 -7.35
N ALA A 270 10.97 12.81 -7.23
CA ALA A 270 9.56 12.92 -6.84
C ALA A 270 9.36 13.42 -5.39
N SER A 271 10.39 13.30 -4.55
CA SER A 271 10.39 13.76 -3.15
C SER A 271 11.29 15.00 -2.94
N ASP A 272 11.67 15.71 -4.00
CA ASP A 272 12.60 16.86 -3.95
C ASP A 272 13.92 16.55 -3.22
N GLY A 273 14.35 15.28 -3.24
CA GLY A 273 15.55 14.80 -2.57
C GLY A 273 15.42 14.62 -1.05
N THR A 274 14.23 14.76 -0.48
CA THR A 274 13.98 14.65 0.96
C THR A 274 13.79 13.22 1.45
N ALA A 275 13.44 12.28 0.55
CA ALA A 275 13.30 10.88 0.91
C ALA A 275 14.62 10.25 1.33
N ALA A 276 14.60 9.45 2.39
CA ALA A 276 15.71 8.61 2.80
C ALA A 276 15.55 7.21 2.18
N ILE A 277 16.38 6.86 1.20
CA ILE A 277 16.36 5.54 0.56
C ILE A 277 16.66 4.46 1.60
N ALA A 278 15.88 3.40 1.60
CA ALA A 278 16.00 2.25 2.49
C ALA A 278 16.29 0.98 1.65
N ASP A 279 17.12 0.08 2.19
CA ASP A 279 17.64 -1.07 1.45
C ASP A 279 17.43 -2.43 2.16
N GLN A 280 16.68 -2.45 3.27
CA GLN A 280 16.40 -3.65 4.03
C GLN A 280 15.72 -4.71 3.18
N ASP A 281 16.15 -5.95 3.37
CA ASP A 281 15.57 -7.12 2.72
C ASP A 281 14.28 -7.60 3.39
N GLY A 282 13.53 -8.46 2.71
CA GLY A 282 12.26 -9.01 3.20
C GLY A 282 12.37 -9.65 4.59
N PRO A 283 13.35 -10.54 4.87
CA PRO A 283 13.50 -11.15 6.20
C PRO A 283 13.75 -10.14 7.34
N THR A 284 14.53 -9.08 7.09
CA THR A 284 14.75 -8.00 8.06
C THR A 284 13.47 -7.21 8.31
N LEU A 285 12.75 -6.87 7.24
CA LEU A 285 11.47 -6.15 7.32
C LEU A 285 10.38 -6.99 8.00
N GLN A 286 10.36 -8.30 7.75
CA GLN A 286 9.42 -9.19 8.45
C GLN A 286 9.68 -9.18 9.96
N GLY A 287 10.94 -9.18 10.39
CA GLY A 287 11.27 -9.06 11.81
C GLY A 287 10.76 -7.74 12.42
N TYR A 288 10.88 -6.63 11.70
CA TYR A 288 10.33 -5.34 12.14
C TYR A 288 8.79 -5.35 12.16
N LEU A 289 8.16 -5.96 11.14
CA LEU A 289 6.71 -6.10 11.07
C LEU A 289 6.17 -6.88 12.27
N ASP A 290 6.81 -8.02 12.59
CA ASP A 290 6.41 -8.87 13.71
C ASP A 290 6.48 -8.13 15.06
N GLU A 291 7.54 -7.32 15.28
CA GLU A 291 7.69 -6.48 16.46
C GLU A 291 6.55 -5.44 16.53
N ILE A 292 6.28 -4.72 15.43
CA ILE A 292 5.25 -3.67 15.36
C ILE A 292 3.85 -4.28 15.56
N GLN A 293 3.56 -5.43 14.97
CA GLN A 293 2.28 -6.13 15.15
C GLN A 293 2.06 -6.52 16.63
N ALA A 294 3.10 -7.03 17.29
CA ALA A 294 3.03 -7.38 18.71
C ALA A 294 2.79 -6.15 19.59
N ASP A 295 3.44 -5.02 19.31
CA ASP A 295 3.25 -3.76 20.01
C ASP A 295 1.83 -3.21 19.78
N PHE A 296 1.32 -3.31 18.55
CA PHE A 296 -0.03 -2.89 18.21
C PHE A 296 -1.09 -3.74 18.94
N GLU A 297 -0.91 -5.05 18.97
CA GLU A 297 -1.80 -5.95 19.73
C GLU A 297 -1.79 -5.65 21.23
N ALA A 298 -0.62 -5.32 21.79
CA ALA A 298 -0.47 -4.97 23.21
C ALA A 298 -1.09 -3.60 23.56
N SER A 299 -1.31 -2.73 22.57
CA SER A 299 -1.89 -1.39 22.75
C SER A 299 -3.43 -1.39 22.78
N LYS A 300 -4.07 -2.49 22.34
CA LYS A 300 -5.54 -2.68 22.32
C LYS A 300 -6.08 -2.99 23.72
#